data_c43eb3bbd380f0c72eea96089c61382e
#
_entry.id   c43eb3bbd380f0c72eea96089c61382e
#
_cell.length_a   1.000
_cell.length_b   1.000
_cell.length_c   1.000
_cell.angle_alpha   90.00
_cell.angle_beta   90.00
_cell.angle_gamma   90.00
#
_symmetry.space_group_name_H-M   'P 1'
#
loop_
_entity.id
_entity.type
_entity.pdbx_description
1 polymer ?
#
loop_
_entity_poly.entity_id
_entity_poly.type
_entity_poly.pdbx_seq_one_letter_code
_entity_poly.pdbx_strand_id
1 'polypeptide(L)'
;MAPKTRSGARIEPLFVTEIYRAKLPRPARLNAELEAACRSIAAEDAAGQRWCAAHDYKGYTSYASLDDLPWRASVFAELVTQLDAHVQSFARALEFDLDARRLKLDSPVAQRPEAGRAAHGPHPSPLGHQRHLLRRRARRRRRHPL
;
A
#
# COMPACT_ATOMS: atom_id res chain seq x y z
N MET A 1 -4.48 -11.32 32.08
CA MET A 1 -4.16 -12.25 33.21
C MET A 1 -3.84 -13.60 32.57
N ALA A 2 -2.56 -13.99 32.57
CA ALA A 2 -2.11 -15.25 31.98
C ALA A 2 -2.39 -16.42 32.93
N PRO A 3 -2.79 -17.61 32.46
CA PRO A 3 -3.06 -18.76 33.33
C PRO A 3 -1.74 -19.27 33.93
N LYS A 4 -1.69 -19.39 35.26
CA LYS A 4 -0.57 -20.01 35.98
C LYS A 4 -0.58 -21.52 35.73
N THR A 5 0.34 -22.02 34.94
CA THR A 5 0.58 -23.47 34.72
C THR A 5 1.26 -24.07 35.94
N ARG A 6 0.67 -25.14 36.46
CA ARG A 6 1.18 -25.97 37.60
C ARG A 6 2.32 -26.87 37.09
N SER A 7 3.53 -26.50 37.20
CA SER A 7 4.73 -27.36 37.04
C SER A 7 5.81 -26.71 36.19
N GLY A 8 6.33 -25.53 36.55
CA GLY A 8 7.55 -25.02 35.89
C GLY A 8 7.50 -24.82 34.36
N ALA A 9 6.42 -25.19 33.69
CA ALA A 9 6.25 -25.04 32.27
C ALA A 9 6.01 -23.56 31.94
N ARG A 10 6.79 -23.05 30.99
CA ARG A 10 6.68 -21.68 30.47
C ARG A 10 6.19 -21.73 29.02
N ILE A 11 5.19 -20.94 28.71
CA ILE A 11 4.73 -20.74 27.32
C ILE A 11 5.36 -19.43 26.84
N GLU A 12 6.15 -19.51 25.79
CA GLU A 12 6.72 -18.36 25.11
C GLU A 12 6.09 -18.22 23.73
N PRO A 13 5.50 -17.06 23.38
CA PRO A 13 5.04 -16.81 22.02
C PRO A 13 6.26 -16.60 21.12
N LEU A 14 6.37 -17.41 20.07
CA LEU A 14 7.35 -17.26 19.00
C LEU A 14 6.61 -16.87 17.72
N PHE A 15 7.21 -16.00 16.90
CA PHE A 15 6.64 -15.60 15.58
C PHE A 15 5.25 -14.94 15.67
N VAL A 16 5.12 -13.95 16.54
CA VAL A 16 3.89 -13.16 16.64
C VAL A 16 3.71 -12.33 15.38
N THR A 17 2.52 -12.45 14.74
CA THR A 17 2.13 -11.57 13.63
C THR A 17 1.27 -10.44 14.16
N GLU A 18 1.73 -9.22 14.02
CA GLU A 18 0.96 -8.03 14.39
C GLU A 18 0.21 -7.47 13.20
N ILE A 19 -1.03 -7.01 13.44
CA ILE A 19 -1.88 -6.38 12.45
C ILE A 19 -2.25 -4.99 12.95
N TYR A 20 -1.82 -3.97 12.20
CA TYR A 20 -2.22 -2.59 12.46
C TYR A 20 -3.55 -2.27 11.76
N ARG A 21 -4.51 -1.74 12.51
CA ARG A 21 -5.80 -1.29 11.99
C ARG A 21 -6.10 0.11 12.49
N ALA A 22 -6.47 1.00 11.57
CA ALA A 22 -6.84 2.36 11.90
C ALA A 22 -8.03 2.81 11.04
N LYS A 23 -8.74 3.84 11.51
CA LYS A 23 -9.78 4.52 10.74
C LYS A 23 -9.25 5.87 10.31
N LEU A 24 -9.43 6.19 9.03
CA LEU A 24 -9.08 7.51 8.51
C LEU A 24 -10.15 8.55 8.94
N PRO A 25 -9.78 9.81 9.12
CA PRO A 25 -10.72 10.89 9.40
C PRO A 25 -11.62 11.15 8.19
N ARG A 26 -12.89 11.48 8.44
CA ARG A 26 -13.89 11.82 7.41
C ARG A 26 -13.94 10.82 6.25
N PRO A 27 -14.09 9.51 6.49
CA PRO A 27 -13.93 8.49 5.47
C PRO A 27 -14.95 8.60 4.33
N ALA A 28 -16.18 9.07 4.60
CA ALA A 28 -17.19 9.22 3.57
C ALA A 28 -16.80 10.28 2.52
N ARG A 29 -16.30 11.45 2.95
CA ARG A 29 -15.80 12.49 2.05
C ARG A 29 -14.60 11.98 1.25
N LEU A 30 -13.60 11.44 1.95
CA LEU A 30 -12.38 10.95 1.34
C LEU A 30 -12.67 9.88 0.28
N ASN A 31 -13.56 8.93 0.57
CA ASN A 31 -13.93 7.87 -0.36
C ASN A 31 -14.66 8.43 -1.59
N ALA A 32 -15.59 9.38 -1.42
CA ALA A 32 -16.29 9.99 -2.53
C ALA A 32 -15.34 10.75 -3.48
N GLU A 33 -14.41 11.53 -2.92
CA GLU A 33 -13.40 12.26 -3.69
C GLU A 33 -12.40 11.32 -4.38
N LEU A 34 -11.95 10.26 -3.71
CA LEU A 34 -11.09 9.22 -4.31
C LEU A 34 -11.81 8.51 -5.45
N GLU A 35 -13.07 8.14 -5.27
CA GLU A 35 -13.86 7.49 -6.32
C GLU A 35 -14.00 8.39 -7.55
N ALA A 36 -14.32 9.68 -7.36
CA ALA A 36 -14.41 10.64 -8.44
C ALA A 36 -13.07 10.80 -9.18
N ALA A 37 -11.97 10.96 -8.44
CA ALA A 37 -10.62 11.07 -9.01
C ALA A 37 -10.20 9.81 -9.78
N CYS A 38 -10.47 8.62 -9.24
CA CYS A 38 -10.19 7.36 -9.95
C CYS A 38 -11.00 7.21 -11.23
N ARG A 39 -12.26 7.66 -11.23
CA ARG A 39 -13.11 7.65 -12.45
C ARG A 39 -12.57 8.58 -13.53
N SER A 40 -12.18 9.81 -13.15
CA SER A 40 -11.59 10.80 -14.07
C SER A 40 -10.30 10.26 -14.68
N ILE A 41 -9.39 9.78 -13.85
CA ILE A 41 -8.12 9.19 -14.31
C ILE A 41 -8.35 8.01 -15.25
N ALA A 42 -9.27 7.09 -14.92
CA ALA A 42 -9.57 5.95 -15.77
C ALA A 42 -10.14 6.37 -17.14
N ALA A 43 -10.85 7.51 -17.22
CA ALA A 43 -11.38 8.04 -18.47
C ALA A 43 -10.32 8.76 -19.32
N GLU A 44 -9.34 9.39 -18.68
CA GLU A 44 -8.35 10.25 -19.34
C GLU A 44 -7.04 9.54 -19.69
N ASP A 45 -6.69 8.48 -18.97
CA ASP A 45 -5.44 7.73 -19.15
C ASP A 45 -5.52 6.75 -20.33
N ALA A 46 -5.37 7.26 -21.54
CA ALA A 46 -5.37 6.45 -22.76
C ALA A 46 -4.20 5.42 -22.79
N ALA A 47 -3.08 5.69 -22.11
CA ALA A 47 -1.95 4.76 -22.04
C ALA A 47 -2.29 3.56 -21.18
N GLY A 48 -2.87 3.77 -19.99
CA GLY A 48 -3.35 2.70 -19.11
C GLY A 48 -4.46 1.87 -19.75
N GLN A 49 -5.40 2.51 -20.46
CA GLN A 49 -6.45 1.81 -21.19
C GLN A 49 -5.88 0.90 -22.28
N ARG A 50 -4.91 1.37 -23.06
CA ARG A 50 -4.22 0.54 -24.08
C ARG A 50 -3.47 -0.61 -23.44
N TRP A 51 -2.79 -0.36 -22.32
CA TRP A 51 -2.10 -1.41 -21.59
C TRP A 51 -3.06 -2.49 -21.10
N CYS A 52 -4.19 -2.09 -20.50
CA CYS A 52 -5.23 -3.01 -20.03
C CYS A 52 -5.77 -3.88 -21.17
N ALA A 53 -6.06 -3.28 -22.32
CA ALA A 53 -6.53 -4.00 -23.50
C ALA A 53 -5.50 -4.99 -24.05
N ALA A 54 -4.21 -4.61 -24.11
CA ALA A 54 -3.13 -5.45 -24.61
C ALA A 54 -2.84 -6.65 -23.69
N HIS A 55 -3.17 -6.56 -22.40
CA HIS A 55 -2.91 -7.60 -21.40
C HIS A 55 -4.17 -8.33 -20.91
N ASP A 56 -5.29 -8.17 -21.62
CA ASP A 56 -6.60 -8.74 -21.23
C ASP A 56 -6.98 -8.44 -19.76
N TYR A 57 -6.55 -7.29 -19.25
CA TYR A 57 -6.87 -6.86 -17.90
C TYR A 57 -8.32 -6.39 -17.84
N LYS A 58 -9.14 -7.09 -17.04
CA LYS A 58 -10.57 -6.77 -16.90
C LYS A 58 -10.77 -5.56 -15.99
N GLY A 59 -11.13 -4.44 -16.60
CA GLY A 59 -11.29 -3.14 -15.95
C GLY A 59 -10.16 -2.18 -16.31
N TYR A 60 -9.76 -1.33 -15.35
CA TYR A 60 -8.71 -0.35 -15.54
C TYR A 60 -7.69 -0.41 -14.39
N THR A 61 -6.42 -0.21 -14.70
CA THR A 61 -5.35 0.04 -13.73
C THR A 61 -4.36 1.07 -14.28
N SER A 62 -3.93 1.99 -13.40
CA SER A 62 -2.89 2.97 -13.73
C SER A 62 -1.46 2.42 -13.55
N TYR A 63 -1.31 1.15 -13.18
CA TYR A 63 -0.03 0.54 -12.80
C TYR A 63 1.11 0.73 -13.81
N ALA A 64 0.81 0.67 -15.09
CA ALA A 64 1.81 0.73 -16.16
C ALA A 64 1.91 2.12 -16.82
N SER A 65 1.10 3.09 -16.40
CA SER A 65 0.97 4.38 -17.07
C SER A 65 1.23 5.57 -16.16
N LEU A 66 0.89 5.48 -14.87
CA LEU A 66 0.95 6.61 -13.95
C LEU A 66 1.61 6.22 -12.62
N ASP A 67 2.58 7.01 -12.20
CA ASP A 67 3.27 6.92 -10.91
C ASP A 67 3.13 8.21 -10.07
N ASP A 68 2.39 9.18 -10.60
CA ASP A 68 2.31 10.56 -10.10
C ASP A 68 0.90 10.94 -9.57
N LEU A 69 0.07 9.98 -9.18
CA LEU A 69 -1.31 10.23 -8.73
C LEU A 69 -1.45 11.35 -7.69
N PRO A 70 -0.56 11.50 -6.68
CA PRO A 70 -0.63 12.60 -5.72
C PRO A 70 -0.49 13.99 -6.35
N TRP A 71 0.13 14.12 -7.52
CA TRP A 71 0.24 15.36 -8.28
C TRP A 71 -0.98 15.62 -9.16
N ARG A 72 -1.70 14.56 -9.55
CA ARG A 72 -2.87 14.67 -10.43
C ARG A 72 -4.13 15.08 -9.68
N ALA A 73 -4.30 14.63 -8.45
CA ALA A 73 -5.42 15.03 -7.62
C ALA A 73 -5.02 15.09 -6.14
N SER A 74 -5.37 16.20 -5.50
CA SER A 74 -5.01 16.51 -4.10
C SER A 74 -5.51 15.46 -3.11
N VAL A 75 -6.61 14.76 -3.41
CA VAL A 75 -7.16 13.69 -2.57
C VAL A 75 -6.18 12.51 -2.42
N PHE A 76 -5.36 12.21 -3.46
CA PHE A 76 -4.32 11.18 -3.33
C PHE A 76 -3.17 11.66 -2.45
N ALA A 77 -2.80 12.95 -2.52
CA ALA A 77 -1.79 13.51 -1.63
C ALA A 77 -2.26 13.50 -0.16
N GLU A 78 -3.55 13.82 0.07
CA GLU A 78 -4.17 13.69 1.41
C GLU A 78 -4.11 12.25 1.91
N LEU A 79 -4.51 11.28 1.07
CA LEU A 79 -4.47 9.85 1.41
C LEU A 79 -3.04 9.39 1.75
N VAL A 80 -2.06 9.73 0.91
CA VAL A 80 -0.64 9.36 1.14
C VAL A 80 -0.14 9.92 2.45
N THR A 81 -0.45 11.19 2.75
CA THR A 81 -0.04 11.84 4.02
C THR A 81 -0.61 11.10 5.24
N GLN A 82 -1.89 10.68 5.17
CA GLN A 82 -2.52 9.94 6.26
C GLN A 82 -1.94 8.53 6.40
N LEU A 83 -1.70 7.84 5.29
CA LEU A 83 -1.09 6.50 5.28
C LEU A 83 0.34 6.55 5.80
N ASP A 84 1.14 7.52 5.39
CA ASP A 84 2.52 7.68 5.88
C ASP A 84 2.56 7.88 7.40
N ALA A 85 1.64 8.65 7.97
CA ALA A 85 1.52 8.82 9.41
C ALA A 85 1.22 7.49 10.13
N HIS A 86 0.31 6.68 9.59
CA HIS A 86 -0.02 5.36 10.13
C HIS A 86 1.13 4.36 9.98
N VAL A 87 1.81 4.35 8.84
CA VAL A 87 3.00 3.52 8.60
C VAL A 87 4.12 3.85 9.58
N GLN A 88 4.38 5.16 9.83
CA GLN A 88 5.36 5.58 10.83
C GLN A 88 4.98 5.11 12.25
N SER A 89 3.69 5.16 12.59
CA SER A 89 3.21 4.69 13.89
C SER A 89 3.37 3.18 14.05
N PHE A 90 3.07 2.42 13.02
CA PHE A 90 3.22 0.96 13.02
C PHE A 90 4.69 0.54 13.02
N ALA A 91 5.55 1.18 12.24
CA ALA A 91 6.99 0.92 12.24
C ALA A 91 7.64 1.14 13.62
N ARG A 92 7.18 2.16 14.35
CA ARG A 92 7.62 2.40 15.75
C ARG A 92 7.13 1.30 16.69
N ALA A 93 5.89 0.85 16.55
CA ALA A 93 5.34 -0.23 17.37
C ALA A 93 6.06 -1.57 17.14
N LEU A 94 6.54 -1.79 15.91
CA LEU A 94 7.36 -2.96 15.54
C LEU A 94 8.85 -2.79 15.84
N GLU A 95 9.25 -1.66 16.46
CA GLU A 95 10.65 -1.36 16.80
C GLU A 95 11.60 -1.47 15.61
N PHE A 96 11.12 -1.10 14.39
CA PHE A 96 11.99 -1.08 13.22
C PHE A 96 13.10 -0.06 13.38
N ASP A 97 14.35 -0.52 13.29
CA ASP A 97 15.52 0.35 13.25
C ASP A 97 15.62 1.03 11.87
N LEU A 98 15.08 2.23 11.79
CA LEU A 98 15.08 3.05 10.58
C LEU A 98 16.14 4.16 10.63
N ASP A 99 16.89 4.30 11.72
CA ASP A 99 17.77 5.45 12.00
C ASP A 99 17.00 6.79 11.83
N ALA A 100 17.55 7.72 11.04
CA ALA A 100 16.91 8.97 10.66
C ALA A 100 15.98 8.84 9.44
N ARG A 101 15.81 7.63 8.89
CA ARG A 101 14.98 7.39 7.70
C ARG A 101 13.51 7.21 8.06
N ARG A 102 12.65 7.46 7.09
CA ARG A 102 11.21 7.25 7.23
C ARG A 102 10.72 6.32 6.13
N LEU A 103 9.80 5.41 6.49
CA LEU A 103 9.02 4.68 5.51
C LEU A 103 8.01 5.64 4.87
N LYS A 104 7.89 5.55 3.57
CA LYS A 104 6.91 6.32 2.79
C LYS A 104 6.25 5.40 1.78
N LEU A 105 5.01 5.70 1.44
CA LEU A 105 4.35 5.06 0.31
C LEU A 105 5.12 5.41 -0.97
N ASP A 106 5.48 4.40 -1.76
CA ASP A 106 6.25 4.61 -2.99
C ASP A 106 5.34 5.13 -4.11
N SER A 107 4.35 4.34 -4.52
CA SER A 107 3.42 4.72 -5.59
C SER A 107 2.02 4.19 -5.33
N PRO A 108 1.00 5.05 -5.19
CA PRO A 108 -0.38 4.62 -5.22
C PRO A 108 -0.80 4.23 -6.65
N VAL A 109 -1.63 3.21 -6.78
CA VAL A 109 -2.19 2.75 -8.05
C VAL A 109 -3.71 2.89 -8.00
N ALA A 110 -4.30 3.53 -8.99
CA ALA A 110 -5.75 3.59 -9.18
C ALA A 110 -6.20 2.35 -9.96
N GLN A 111 -7.21 1.65 -9.43
CA GLN A 111 -7.81 0.47 -10.08
C GLN A 111 -9.33 0.60 -10.09
N ARG A 112 -9.93 0.18 -11.20
CA ARG A 112 -11.38 0.10 -11.35
C ARG A 112 -11.75 -1.26 -11.92
N PRO A 113 -12.55 -2.07 -11.21
CA PRO A 113 -13.03 -3.32 -11.73
C PRO A 113 -13.96 -3.11 -12.91
N GLU A 114 -14.12 -4.12 -13.76
CA GLU A 114 -15.10 -4.13 -14.82
C GLU A 114 -16.53 -3.90 -14.27
N ALA A 115 -17.34 -3.12 -15.00
CA ALA A 115 -18.71 -2.85 -14.60
C ALA A 115 -19.52 -4.16 -14.53
N GLY A 116 -20.18 -4.42 -13.39
CA GLY A 116 -20.96 -5.62 -13.14
C GLY A 116 -20.27 -6.68 -12.26
N ARG A 117 -18.98 -6.56 -11.99
CA ARG A 117 -18.30 -7.35 -10.97
C ARG A 117 -18.25 -6.53 -9.68
N ALA A 118 -19.20 -6.76 -8.79
CA ALA A 118 -19.08 -6.27 -7.42
C ALA A 118 -17.73 -6.77 -6.88
N ALA A 119 -17.01 -5.89 -6.16
CA ALA A 119 -15.82 -6.27 -5.44
C ALA A 119 -16.22 -7.26 -4.34
N HIS A 120 -16.34 -8.52 -4.68
CA HIS A 120 -16.54 -9.60 -3.73
C HIS A 120 -15.16 -9.91 -3.13
N GLY A 121 -15.02 -9.57 -1.86
CA GLY A 121 -14.05 -10.09 -0.92
C GLY A 121 -12.58 -10.11 -1.35
N PRO A 122 -11.67 -10.46 -0.46
CA PRO A 122 -10.26 -10.58 -0.83
C PRO A 122 -10.14 -11.57 -1.98
N HIS A 123 -9.81 -11.05 -3.18
CA HIS A 123 -9.45 -11.90 -4.31
C HIS A 123 -8.38 -12.86 -3.85
N PRO A 124 -8.53 -14.18 -4.06
CA PRO A 124 -7.36 -15.03 -4.12
C PRO A 124 -6.53 -14.45 -5.28
N SER A 125 -5.45 -13.76 -4.93
CA SER A 125 -4.45 -13.37 -5.91
C SER A 125 -4.10 -14.62 -6.70
N PRO A 126 -4.17 -14.63 -8.04
CA PRO A 126 -3.43 -15.62 -8.79
C PRO A 126 -1.97 -15.39 -8.35
N LEU A 127 -1.39 -16.41 -7.72
CA LEU A 127 0.01 -16.45 -7.30
C LEU A 127 0.89 -16.38 -8.54
N GLY A 128 1.09 -15.19 -9.02
CA GLY A 128 1.96 -14.77 -10.09
C GLY A 128 2.65 -13.49 -9.63
N HIS A 129 3.74 -13.65 -8.89
CA HIS A 129 4.84 -12.71 -8.71
C HIS A 129 4.49 -11.21 -8.66
N GLN A 130 3.74 -10.74 -7.67
CA GLN A 130 3.89 -9.37 -7.21
C GLN A 130 4.78 -9.35 -5.97
N ARG A 131 6.07 -9.55 -6.19
CA ARG A 131 7.09 -9.05 -5.29
C ARG A 131 7.14 -7.53 -5.46
N HIS A 132 6.28 -6.80 -4.78
CA HIS A 132 6.56 -5.41 -4.49
C HIS A 132 7.69 -5.38 -3.48
N LEU A 133 8.86 -5.52 -4.02
CA LEU A 133 10.12 -5.21 -3.39
C LEU A 133 10.04 -3.75 -2.92
N LEU A 134 10.04 -3.55 -1.62
CA LEU A 134 10.66 -2.40 -1.01
C LEU A 134 12.11 -2.35 -1.55
N ARG A 135 12.32 -1.67 -2.66
CA ARG A 135 13.66 -1.45 -3.21
C ARG A 135 14.41 -0.57 -2.22
N ARG A 136 15.18 -1.22 -1.36
CA ARG A 136 16.29 -0.60 -0.65
C ARG A 136 17.22 -0.02 -1.70
N ARG A 137 17.14 1.28 -2.01
CA ARG A 137 18.26 2.02 -2.58
C ARG A 137 19.30 2.23 -1.48
N ALA A 138 20.07 1.21 -1.19
CA ALA A 138 21.33 1.37 -0.48
C ALA A 138 22.30 2.07 -1.45
N ARG A 139 22.45 3.38 -1.32
CA ARG A 139 23.60 4.07 -1.92
C ARG A 139 24.83 3.59 -1.19
N ARG A 140 25.59 2.68 -1.81
CA ARG A 140 26.99 2.39 -1.45
C ARG A 140 27.77 3.70 -1.53
N ARG A 141 28.11 4.28 -0.39
CA ARG A 141 29.21 5.24 -0.32
C ARG A 141 30.50 4.45 -0.63
N ARG A 142 31.08 4.68 -1.79
CA ARG A 142 32.46 4.31 -2.06
C ARG A 142 33.32 5.12 -1.09
N ARG A 143 33.96 4.44 -0.15
CA ARG A 143 35.09 4.99 0.57
C ARG A 143 36.26 4.93 -0.41
N HIS A 144 36.83 6.11 -0.74
CA HIS A 144 38.15 6.16 -1.32
C HIS A 144 39.16 5.85 -0.22
N PRO A 145 40.15 4.99 -0.46
CA PRO A 145 41.33 4.93 0.39
C PRO A 145 42.31 6.05 -0.02
N LEU A 146 42.87 6.71 0.98
CA LEU A 146 44.13 7.44 0.89
C LEU A 146 45.26 6.42 0.95
#